data_44e736d96a2cfcb6e1eb8729e2b660bf
#
_entry.id   44e736d96a2cfcb6e1eb8729e2b660bf
#
_cell.length_a   1.000
_cell.length_b   1.000
_cell.length_c   1.000
_cell.angle_alpha   90.00
_cell.angle_beta   90.00
_cell.angle_gamma   90.00
#
_symmetry.space_group_name_H-M   'P 1'
#
loop_
_entity.id
_entity.type
_entity.pdbx_description
1 polymer ?
#
loop_
_entity_poly.entity_id
_entity_poly.type
_entity_poly.pdbx_seq_one_letter_code
_entity_poly.pdbx_strand_id
1 'polypeptide(L)'
;MPPETAAPAVVGRATAPVPAPAPVPSHGPAAGHPAAELAGLDALQTERTRRTSAADVLRTKVAPPLVALLFALLLWQLLVAVLGPRPDVVPGPVDVARQVGVLLSDGTVLGALGTSLWRGVSGFLIAVAVATPLGLLVAQWQGLRNAVGPLISGLQVLPSVAWVPAAIIWFGLSDATVYFVVLMGAVPSIVNGMLAGVDQIPPQLRRAGHVLGASGWTMASRIVLPAALPGYVAGLKQGWAFSWRSLMGAELIAIGGSIGFGLGSLLAQGRTVSNMAVVMVAVLAILAVGILVELLFFNPVERRLLRGRGLLGHRS
;
A
#
# COMPACT_ATOMS: atom_id res chain seq x y z
N MET A 1 41.18 -38.30 -44.30
CA MET A 1 41.47 -37.09 -45.08
C MET A 1 40.17 -36.46 -45.48
N PRO A 2 39.69 -35.40 -44.84
CA PRO A 2 38.72 -34.50 -45.42
C PRO A 2 39.37 -33.21 -45.86
N PRO A 3 38.84 -32.49 -46.84
CA PRO A 3 39.48 -31.37 -47.50
C PRO A 3 39.38 -30.08 -46.70
N GLU A 4 40.48 -29.38 -46.85
CA GLU A 4 40.78 -28.05 -46.37
C GLU A 4 39.79 -27.02 -46.98
N THR A 5 39.03 -26.31 -46.16
CA THR A 5 38.16 -25.21 -46.62
C THR A 5 38.91 -23.90 -46.43
N ALA A 6 39.18 -23.25 -47.54
CA ALA A 6 39.85 -21.96 -47.66
C ALA A 6 39.12 -20.83 -46.96
N ALA A 7 39.88 -19.97 -46.27
CA ALA A 7 39.42 -18.75 -45.65
C ALA A 7 39.05 -17.69 -46.72
N PRO A 8 37.97 -16.91 -46.58
CA PRO A 8 37.66 -15.84 -47.47
C PRO A 8 38.56 -14.61 -47.22
N ALA A 9 39.05 -14.04 -48.31
CA ALA A 9 39.88 -12.85 -48.37
C ALA A 9 39.21 -11.64 -47.76
N VAL A 10 39.92 -10.91 -46.89
CA VAL A 10 39.55 -9.62 -46.35
C VAL A 10 39.67 -8.58 -47.46
N VAL A 11 38.54 -8.16 -48.01
CA VAL A 11 38.43 -7.02 -48.90
C VAL A 11 38.59 -5.73 -48.09
N GLY A 12 39.72 -5.03 -48.29
CA GLY A 12 40.00 -3.74 -47.70
C GLY A 12 38.92 -2.69 -48.09
N ARG A 13 38.16 -2.27 -47.10
CA ARG A 13 37.29 -1.10 -47.27
C ARG A 13 38.15 0.15 -47.29
N ALA A 14 38.22 0.82 -48.44
CA ALA A 14 38.77 2.17 -48.57
C ALA A 14 37.99 3.12 -47.65
N THR A 15 38.69 3.73 -46.72
CA THR A 15 38.15 4.79 -45.86
C THR A 15 37.98 6.05 -46.71
N ALA A 16 36.73 6.47 -46.89
CA ALA A 16 36.43 7.77 -47.48
C ALA A 16 36.98 8.90 -46.57
N PRO A 17 37.49 9.99 -47.13
CA PRO A 17 38.02 11.11 -46.34
C PRO A 17 36.91 11.77 -45.56
N VAL A 18 37.15 11.97 -44.25
CA VAL A 18 36.27 12.71 -43.34
C VAL A 18 36.14 14.15 -43.86
N PRO A 19 34.91 14.66 -44.10
CA PRO A 19 34.71 16.04 -44.48
C PRO A 19 35.19 16.98 -43.37
N ALA A 20 35.90 18.04 -43.77
CA ALA A 20 36.37 19.07 -42.85
C ALA A 20 35.20 19.70 -42.08
N PRO A 21 35.36 20.01 -40.77
CA PRO A 21 34.32 20.63 -39.99
C PRO A 21 33.98 22.00 -40.59
N ALA A 22 32.67 22.25 -40.73
CA ALA A 22 32.16 23.54 -41.18
C ALA A 22 32.62 24.67 -40.23
N PRO A 23 32.93 25.88 -40.74
CA PRO A 23 33.37 26.97 -39.89
C PRO A 23 32.27 27.30 -38.86
N VAL A 24 32.64 27.31 -37.60
CA VAL A 24 31.77 27.73 -36.47
C VAL A 24 31.44 29.21 -36.72
N PRO A 25 30.16 29.60 -36.82
CA PRO A 25 29.79 31.00 -36.92
C PRO A 25 30.31 31.75 -35.70
N SER A 26 31.18 32.76 -35.92
CA SER A 26 31.65 33.69 -34.92
C SER A 26 30.43 34.47 -34.41
N HIS A 27 29.86 34.08 -33.31
CA HIS A 27 28.92 34.94 -32.62
C HIS A 27 29.72 36.11 -32.03
N GLY A 28 29.70 37.23 -32.75
CA GLY A 28 30.05 38.52 -32.16
C GLY A 28 29.16 38.78 -30.95
N PRO A 29 29.60 39.58 -29.95
CA PRO A 29 28.80 39.85 -28.77
C PRO A 29 27.50 40.52 -29.25
N ALA A 30 26.42 39.73 -29.33
CA ALA A 30 25.08 40.27 -29.44
C ALA A 30 24.83 41.10 -28.17
N ALA A 31 24.76 42.41 -28.37
CA ALA A 31 24.29 43.33 -27.33
C ALA A 31 22.82 42.94 -27.00
N GLY A 32 22.68 41.88 -26.24
CA GLY A 32 21.38 41.46 -25.69
C GLY A 32 20.88 42.60 -24.80
N HIS A 33 19.77 43.19 -25.21
CA HIS A 33 19.09 44.17 -24.36
C HIS A 33 18.85 43.50 -22.97
N PRO A 34 19.34 44.09 -21.87
CA PRO A 34 19.14 43.55 -20.53
C PRO A 34 17.64 43.38 -20.18
N ALA A 35 16.76 44.08 -20.89
CA ALA A 35 15.32 43.93 -20.82
C ALA A 35 14.80 42.56 -21.33
N ALA A 36 15.45 41.94 -22.33
CA ALA A 36 15.06 40.63 -22.84
C ALA A 36 15.50 39.48 -21.90
N GLU A 37 16.67 39.62 -21.26
CA GLU A 37 17.11 38.67 -20.21
C GLU A 37 16.26 38.78 -18.95
N LEU A 38 15.90 40.00 -18.56
CA LEU A 38 14.98 40.22 -17.42
C LEU A 38 13.58 39.68 -17.71
N ALA A 39 13.06 39.82 -18.92
CA ALA A 39 11.79 39.21 -19.33
C ALA A 39 11.84 37.66 -19.33
N GLY A 40 13.00 37.07 -19.64
CA GLY A 40 13.23 35.63 -19.53
C GLY A 40 13.30 35.16 -18.07
N LEU A 41 13.88 35.96 -17.17
CA LEU A 41 13.91 35.69 -15.74
C LEU A 41 12.54 35.88 -15.07
N ASP A 42 11.74 36.84 -15.55
CA ASP A 42 10.35 37.01 -15.10
C ASP A 42 9.44 35.86 -15.53
N ALA A 43 9.71 35.24 -16.69
CA ALA A 43 9.04 34.01 -17.11
C ALA A 43 9.42 32.79 -16.26
N LEU A 44 10.60 32.82 -15.60
CA LEU A 44 11.02 31.82 -14.63
C LEU A 44 10.52 32.14 -13.20
N GLN A 45 9.96 33.33 -12.97
CA GLN A 45 9.29 33.63 -11.73
C GLN A 45 8.05 32.77 -11.65
N THR A 46 8.20 31.70 -10.90
CA THR A 46 7.19 30.85 -10.27
C THR A 46 5.80 31.47 -10.35
N GLU A 47 4.88 30.70 -10.95
CA GLU A 47 3.45 30.93 -10.78
C GLU A 47 3.21 31.35 -9.32
N ARG A 48 2.83 32.62 -9.12
CA ARG A 48 2.39 33.11 -7.81
C ARG A 48 1.48 32.06 -7.25
N THR A 49 1.87 31.44 -6.16
CA THR A 49 1.05 30.55 -5.36
C THR A 49 -0.28 31.25 -5.14
N ARG A 50 -1.23 30.98 -6.01
CA ARG A 50 -2.59 31.49 -5.89
C ARG A 50 -3.07 30.90 -4.57
N ARG A 51 -3.17 31.74 -3.54
CA ARG A 51 -3.77 31.33 -2.27
C ARG A 51 -5.09 30.70 -2.63
N THR A 52 -5.16 29.38 -2.61
CA THR A 52 -6.40 28.65 -2.88
C THR A 52 -7.39 29.10 -1.82
N SER A 53 -8.42 29.82 -2.25
CA SER A 53 -9.51 30.22 -1.36
C SER A 53 -10.11 28.98 -0.74
N ALA A 54 -10.57 29.07 0.50
CA ALA A 54 -11.32 27.99 1.13
C ALA A 54 -12.48 27.52 0.25
N ALA A 55 -13.08 28.43 -0.53
CA ALA A 55 -14.11 28.13 -1.52
C ALA A 55 -13.57 27.30 -2.70
N ASP A 56 -12.33 27.53 -3.16
CA ASP A 56 -11.71 26.74 -4.24
C ASP A 56 -11.39 25.33 -3.75
N VAL A 57 -10.90 25.18 -2.52
CA VAL A 57 -10.67 23.85 -1.89
C VAL A 57 -11.99 23.11 -1.73
N LEU A 58 -13.03 23.78 -1.28
CA LEU A 58 -14.35 23.19 -1.12
C LEU A 58 -14.91 22.71 -2.48
N ARG A 59 -14.86 23.55 -3.52
CA ARG A 59 -15.37 23.22 -4.85
C ARG A 59 -14.56 22.14 -5.56
N THR A 60 -13.24 22.15 -5.46
CA THR A 60 -12.38 21.26 -6.27
C THR A 60 -12.00 19.97 -5.56
N LYS A 61 -11.93 19.97 -4.22
CA LYS A 61 -11.49 18.79 -3.44
C LYS A 61 -12.59 18.11 -2.63
N VAL A 62 -13.58 18.88 -2.17
CA VAL A 62 -14.64 18.36 -1.27
C VAL A 62 -15.95 18.12 -2.01
N ALA A 63 -16.36 19.05 -2.86
CA ALA A 63 -17.64 18.91 -3.55
C ALA A 63 -17.73 17.68 -4.50
N PRO A 64 -16.73 17.34 -5.33
CA PRO A 64 -16.85 16.20 -6.22
C PRO A 64 -17.08 14.87 -5.48
N PRO A 65 -16.31 14.51 -4.43
CA PRO A 65 -16.56 13.26 -3.69
C PRO A 65 -17.89 13.27 -2.93
N LEU A 66 -18.35 14.42 -2.43
CA LEU A 66 -19.66 14.51 -1.78
C LEU A 66 -20.79 14.33 -2.79
N VAL A 67 -20.70 14.95 -3.97
CA VAL A 67 -21.70 14.77 -5.04
C VAL A 67 -21.72 13.31 -5.50
N ALA A 68 -20.57 12.68 -5.67
CA ALA A 68 -20.49 11.25 -6.04
C ALA A 68 -21.13 10.36 -4.96
N LEU A 69 -20.87 10.65 -3.67
CA LEU A 69 -21.47 9.91 -2.56
C LEU A 69 -22.99 10.08 -2.53
N LEU A 70 -23.48 11.31 -2.65
CA LEU A 70 -24.93 11.59 -2.70
C LEU A 70 -25.58 10.91 -3.88
N PHE A 71 -24.96 10.97 -5.06
CA PHE A 71 -25.45 10.27 -6.24
C PHE A 71 -25.54 8.76 -6.02
N ALA A 72 -24.49 8.16 -5.43
CA ALA A 72 -24.48 6.73 -5.12
C ALA A 72 -25.58 6.34 -4.13
N LEU A 73 -25.79 7.15 -3.08
CA LEU A 73 -26.87 6.93 -2.09
C LEU A 73 -28.26 7.09 -2.71
N LEU A 74 -28.45 8.09 -3.55
CA LEU A 74 -29.73 8.29 -4.27
C LEU A 74 -29.99 7.16 -5.25
N LEU A 75 -28.99 6.73 -6.00
CA LEU A 75 -29.10 5.60 -6.91
C LEU A 75 -29.42 4.30 -6.14
N TRP A 76 -28.77 4.05 -5.01
CA TRP A 76 -29.07 2.92 -4.15
C TRP A 76 -30.53 2.99 -3.65
N GLN A 77 -30.95 4.14 -3.10
CA GLN A 77 -32.33 4.33 -2.64
C GLN A 77 -33.34 4.13 -3.77
N LEU A 78 -33.06 4.66 -4.96
CA LEU A 78 -33.89 4.50 -6.14
C LEU A 78 -34.02 3.03 -6.57
N LEU A 79 -32.90 2.31 -6.61
CA LEU A 79 -32.90 0.88 -6.97
C LEU A 79 -33.74 0.06 -5.98
N VAL A 80 -33.59 0.32 -4.68
CA VAL A 80 -34.43 -0.34 -3.67
C VAL A 80 -35.91 0.01 -3.82
N ALA A 81 -36.22 1.28 -4.10
CA ALA A 81 -37.62 1.72 -4.28
C ALA A 81 -38.29 1.16 -5.55
N VAL A 82 -37.54 1.06 -6.65
CA VAL A 82 -38.06 0.58 -7.96
C VAL A 82 -38.16 -0.94 -8.01
N LEU A 83 -37.14 -1.65 -7.52
CA LEU A 83 -37.10 -3.11 -7.56
C LEU A 83 -38.00 -3.77 -6.50
N GLY A 84 -38.43 -3.01 -5.47
CA GLY A 84 -39.33 -3.47 -4.40
C GLY A 84 -38.82 -4.74 -3.67
N PRO A 85 -37.49 -4.94 -3.44
CA PRO A 85 -37.00 -6.13 -2.78
C PRO A 85 -37.48 -6.15 -1.33
N ARG A 86 -37.52 -7.35 -0.75
CA ARG A 86 -37.80 -7.46 0.69
C ARG A 86 -36.71 -6.73 1.49
N PRO A 87 -37.08 -5.86 2.47
CA PRO A 87 -36.10 -5.05 3.24
C PRO A 87 -35.09 -5.88 4.03
N ASP A 88 -35.45 -7.10 4.41
CA ASP A 88 -34.58 -8.07 5.09
C ASP A 88 -33.44 -8.59 4.19
N VAL A 89 -33.65 -8.59 2.86
CA VAL A 89 -32.68 -9.07 1.87
C VAL A 89 -31.88 -7.92 1.25
N VAL A 90 -32.53 -6.79 0.93
CA VAL A 90 -31.87 -5.61 0.34
C VAL A 90 -32.33 -4.36 1.07
N PRO A 91 -31.70 -4.01 2.20
CA PRO A 91 -32.07 -2.83 2.96
C PRO A 91 -31.73 -1.55 2.18
N GLY A 92 -32.56 -0.54 2.34
CA GLY A 92 -32.26 0.80 1.83
C GLY A 92 -31.25 1.55 2.73
N PRO A 93 -30.65 2.65 2.25
CA PRO A 93 -29.77 3.49 3.06
C PRO A 93 -30.40 3.96 4.38
N VAL A 94 -31.70 4.24 4.39
CA VAL A 94 -32.44 4.66 5.59
C VAL A 94 -32.54 3.52 6.61
N ASP A 95 -32.78 2.31 6.16
CA ASP A 95 -32.84 1.12 7.04
C ASP A 95 -31.49 0.83 7.68
N VAL A 96 -30.42 0.93 6.89
CA VAL A 96 -29.05 0.79 7.39
C VAL A 96 -28.72 1.90 8.39
N ALA A 97 -29.07 3.16 8.11
CA ALA A 97 -28.85 4.28 9.03
C ALA A 97 -29.60 4.09 10.36
N ARG A 98 -30.86 3.61 10.30
CA ARG A 98 -31.62 3.27 11.50
C ARG A 98 -30.94 2.15 12.30
N GLN A 99 -30.48 1.10 11.62
CA GLN A 99 -29.78 -0.02 12.26
C GLN A 99 -28.43 0.41 12.90
N VAL A 100 -27.70 1.34 12.25
CA VAL A 100 -26.52 1.98 12.85
C VAL A 100 -26.88 2.64 14.17
N GLY A 101 -27.98 3.41 14.22
CA GLY A 101 -28.45 4.07 15.45
C GLY A 101 -28.76 3.07 16.56
N VAL A 102 -29.43 1.96 16.26
CA VAL A 102 -29.76 0.90 17.23
C VAL A 102 -28.48 0.27 17.78
N LEU A 103 -27.58 -0.21 16.90
CA LEU A 103 -26.37 -0.91 17.30
C LEU A 103 -25.31 0.00 17.95
N LEU A 104 -25.41 1.33 17.76
CA LEU A 104 -24.61 2.29 18.52
C LEU A 104 -25.17 2.54 19.91
N SER A 105 -26.50 2.62 20.04
CA SER A 105 -27.16 2.89 21.32
C SER A 105 -27.04 1.72 22.31
N ASP A 106 -27.01 0.48 21.83
CA ASP A 106 -26.80 -0.71 22.64
C ASP A 106 -25.31 -1.08 22.87
N GLY A 107 -24.41 -0.31 22.24
CA GLY A 107 -22.95 -0.51 22.37
C GLY A 107 -22.38 -1.70 21.58
N THR A 108 -23.19 -2.46 20.87
CA THR A 108 -22.77 -3.69 20.16
C THR A 108 -21.68 -3.39 19.11
N VAL A 109 -21.91 -2.37 18.27
CA VAL A 109 -20.90 -1.97 17.24
C VAL A 109 -19.63 -1.47 17.89
N LEU A 110 -19.70 -0.68 18.96
CA LEU A 110 -18.52 -0.13 19.62
C LEU A 110 -17.70 -1.23 20.31
N GLY A 111 -18.36 -2.19 20.95
CA GLY A 111 -17.69 -3.35 21.53
C GLY A 111 -17.00 -4.22 20.47
N ALA A 112 -17.71 -4.55 19.39
CA ALA A 112 -17.16 -5.30 18.27
C ALA A 112 -15.99 -4.58 17.61
N LEU A 113 -16.11 -3.25 17.40
CA LEU A 113 -15.06 -2.39 16.86
C LEU A 113 -13.80 -2.41 17.74
N GLY A 114 -13.96 -2.25 19.06
CA GLY A 114 -12.86 -2.28 20.01
C GLY A 114 -12.11 -3.61 19.98
N THR A 115 -12.84 -4.73 20.00
CA THR A 115 -12.27 -6.08 19.93
C THR A 115 -11.49 -6.30 18.63
N SER A 116 -12.10 -6.02 17.47
CA SER A 116 -11.43 -6.22 16.18
C SER A 116 -10.25 -5.27 16.00
N LEU A 117 -10.36 -4.03 16.45
CA LEU A 117 -9.26 -3.05 16.34
C LEU A 117 -8.06 -3.48 17.21
N TRP A 118 -8.32 -3.92 18.44
CA TRP A 118 -7.27 -4.46 19.32
C TRP A 118 -6.54 -5.65 18.67
N ARG A 119 -7.29 -6.63 18.14
CA ARG A 119 -6.70 -7.79 17.45
C ARG A 119 -5.98 -7.41 16.17
N GLY A 120 -6.54 -6.49 15.39
CA GLY A 120 -5.93 -6.01 14.17
C GLY A 120 -4.59 -5.32 14.42
N VAL A 121 -4.55 -4.41 15.41
CA VAL A 121 -3.32 -3.69 15.77
C VAL A 121 -2.30 -4.64 16.39
N SER A 122 -2.68 -5.44 17.38
CA SER A 122 -1.74 -6.37 18.04
C SER A 122 -1.24 -7.44 17.07
N GLY A 123 -2.10 -8.05 16.26
CA GLY A 123 -1.71 -9.01 15.23
C GLY A 123 -0.79 -8.41 14.17
N PHE A 124 -1.06 -7.18 13.73
CA PHE A 124 -0.19 -6.48 12.80
C PHE A 124 1.18 -6.16 13.42
N LEU A 125 1.24 -5.72 14.68
CA LEU A 125 2.51 -5.47 15.38
C LEU A 125 3.34 -6.76 15.53
N ILE A 126 2.70 -7.89 15.85
CA ILE A 126 3.37 -9.19 15.87
C ILE A 126 3.89 -9.54 14.47
N ALA A 127 3.08 -9.32 13.41
CA ALA A 127 3.52 -9.55 12.04
C ALA A 127 4.72 -8.68 11.66
N VAL A 128 4.75 -7.41 12.06
CA VAL A 128 5.90 -6.51 11.85
C VAL A 128 7.13 -7.02 12.59
N ALA A 129 6.97 -7.43 13.86
CA ALA A 129 8.07 -7.96 14.67
C ALA A 129 8.68 -9.23 14.08
N VAL A 130 7.89 -10.09 13.43
CA VAL A 130 8.36 -11.31 12.75
C VAL A 130 8.89 -11.01 11.35
N ALA A 131 8.15 -10.23 10.55
CA ALA A 131 8.48 -10.00 9.15
C ALA A 131 9.70 -9.11 8.95
N THR A 132 9.95 -8.16 9.86
CA THR A 132 11.08 -7.23 9.70
C THR A 132 12.44 -7.94 9.80
N PRO A 133 12.75 -8.72 10.86
CA PRO A 133 13.99 -9.46 10.90
C PRO A 133 14.08 -10.51 9.80
N LEU A 134 12.98 -11.19 9.48
CA LEU A 134 12.94 -12.17 8.39
C LEU A 134 13.26 -11.52 7.04
N GLY A 135 12.63 -10.37 6.74
CA GLY A 135 12.86 -9.62 5.51
C GLY A 135 14.30 -9.10 5.39
N LEU A 136 14.88 -8.59 6.49
CA LEU A 136 16.29 -8.19 6.52
C LEU A 136 17.23 -9.37 6.31
N LEU A 137 16.95 -10.52 6.91
CA LEU A 137 17.75 -11.73 6.76
C LEU A 137 17.72 -12.22 5.29
N VAL A 138 16.54 -12.34 4.71
CA VAL A 138 16.35 -12.73 3.31
C VAL A 138 17.00 -11.73 2.35
N ALA A 139 16.95 -10.42 2.67
CA ALA A 139 17.57 -9.38 1.85
C ALA A 139 19.11 -9.42 1.86
N GLN A 140 19.74 -9.95 2.93
CA GLN A 140 21.20 -10.01 3.06
C GLN A 140 21.83 -11.20 2.33
N TRP A 141 21.12 -12.33 2.23
CA TRP A 141 21.64 -13.57 1.69
C TRP A 141 20.96 -13.97 0.39
N GLN A 142 21.66 -13.79 -0.73
CA GLN A 142 21.12 -14.10 -2.06
C GLN A 142 20.67 -15.57 -2.19
N GLY A 143 21.41 -16.52 -1.59
CA GLY A 143 21.02 -17.93 -1.59
C GLY A 143 19.68 -18.16 -0.87
N LEU A 144 19.51 -17.55 0.31
CA LEU A 144 18.27 -17.62 1.07
C LEU A 144 17.13 -16.96 0.31
N ARG A 145 17.39 -15.81 -0.32
CA ARG A 145 16.43 -15.10 -1.14
C ARG A 145 15.93 -15.94 -2.32
N ASN A 146 16.83 -16.60 -3.02
CA ASN A 146 16.48 -17.46 -4.15
C ASN A 146 15.66 -18.68 -3.72
N ALA A 147 15.93 -19.21 -2.52
CA ALA A 147 15.21 -20.37 -1.98
C ALA A 147 13.83 -20.00 -1.41
N VAL A 148 13.76 -18.94 -0.60
CA VAL A 148 12.56 -18.58 0.19
C VAL A 148 11.69 -17.55 -0.52
N GLY A 149 12.26 -16.71 -1.39
CA GLY A 149 11.51 -15.67 -2.12
C GLY A 149 10.27 -16.18 -2.86
N PRO A 150 10.39 -17.23 -3.69
CA PRO A 150 9.23 -17.82 -4.38
C PRO A 150 8.17 -18.36 -3.42
N LEU A 151 8.57 -18.92 -2.26
CA LEU A 151 7.63 -19.41 -1.24
C LEU A 151 6.87 -18.27 -0.58
N ILE A 152 7.56 -17.18 -0.22
CA ILE A 152 6.94 -15.98 0.36
C ILE A 152 5.95 -15.35 -0.62
N SER A 153 6.32 -15.27 -1.90
CA SER A 153 5.43 -14.74 -2.94
C SER A 153 4.24 -15.66 -3.19
N GLY A 154 4.45 -16.98 -3.16
CA GLY A 154 3.38 -17.97 -3.25
C GLY A 154 2.38 -17.90 -2.09
N LEU A 155 2.88 -17.72 -0.85
CA LEU A 155 2.02 -17.51 0.31
C LEU A 155 1.17 -16.23 0.21
N GLN A 156 1.68 -15.19 -0.43
CA GLN A 156 0.92 -13.95 -0.65
C GLN A 156 -0.23 -14.12 -1.65
N VAL A 157 -0.08 -15.02 -2.62
CA VAL A 157 -1.15 -15.34 -3.60
C VAL A 157 -2.25 -16.17 -2.95
N LEU A 158 -1.91 -17.02 -1.97
CA LEU A 158 -2.89 -17.84 -1.27
C LEU A 158 -3.78 -16.95 -0.39
N PRO A 159 -5.13 -17.00 -0.53
CA PRO A 159 -6.02 -16.30 0.38
C PRO A 159 -5.77 -16.73 1.82
N SER A 160 -5.42 -15.79 2.69
CA SER A 160 -5.12 -16.08 4.11
C SER A 160 -6.28 -16.75 4.85
N VAL A 161 -7.52 -16.47 4.43
CA VAL A 161 -8.74 -17.10 4.97
C VAL A 161 -8.75 -18.62 4.75
N ALA A 162 -8.06 -19.13 3.73
CA ALA A 162 -7.94 -20.57 3.48
C ALA A 162 -7.21 -21.31 4.61
N TRP A 163 -6.43 -20.60 5.43
CA TRP A 163 -5.76 -21.16 6.60
C TRP A 163 -6.67 -21.32 7.82
N VAL A 164 -7.86 -20.71 7.83
CA VAL A 164 -8.77 -20.75 9.02
C VAL A 164 -9.10 -22.17 9.46
N PRO A 165 -9.49 -23.12 8.58
CA PRO A 165 -9.78 -24.48 9.01
C PRO A 165 -8.58 -25.18 9.66
N ALA A 166 -7.39 -25.03 9.08
CA ALA A 166 -6.17 -25.60 9.65
C ALA A 166 -5.82 -24.94 10.99
N ALA A 167 -5.96 -23.62 11.09
CA ALA A 167 -5.72 -22.87 12.32
C ALA A 167 -6.67 -23.30 13.45
N ILE A 168 -7.94 -23.57 13.14
CA ILE A 168 -8.91 -24.08 14.12
C ILE A 168 -8.51 -25.47 14.62
N ILE A 169 -8.01 -26.34 13.75
CA ILE A 169 -7.53 -27.67 14.13
C ILE A 169 -6.32 -27.59 15.06
N TRP A 170 -5.38 -26.65 14.79
CA TRP A 170 -4.15 -26.51 15.56
C TRP A 170 -4.31 -25.76 16.88
N PHE A 171 -5.10 -24.70 16.89
CA PHE A 171 -5.21 -23.75 18.00
C PHE A 171 -6.60 -23.71 18.65
N GLY A 172 -7.56 -24.49 18.11
CA GLY A 172 -8.96 -24.43 18.54
C GLY A 172 -9.65 -23.11 18.17
N LEU A 173 -10.83 -22.89 18.70
CA LEU A 173 -11.56 -21.63 18.58
C LEU A 173 -11.03 -20.62 19.61
N SER A 174 -9.89 -20.01 19.30
CA SER A 174 -9.17 -19.10 20.19
C SER A 174 -8.58 -17.90 19.44
N ASP A 175 -8.14 -16.89 20.16
CA ASP A 175 -7.44 -15.72 19.57
C ASP A 175 -6.16 -16.12 18.82
N ALA A 176 -5.51 -17.25 19.22
CA ALA A 176 -4.34 -17.75 18.51
C ALA A 176 -4.66 -18.13 17.06
N THR A 177 -5.85 -18.71 16.80
CA THR A 177 -6.34 -18.97 15.45
C THR A 177 -6.42 -17.68 14.64
N VAL A 178 -7.00 -16.63 15.21
CA VAL A 178 -7.14 -15.33 14.54
C VAL A 178 -5.77 -14.72 14.25
N TYR A 179 -4.86 -14.70 15.22
CA TYR A 179 -3.50 -14.17 15.03
C TYR A 179 -2.70 -14.95 13.99
N PHE A 180 -2.82 -16.28 13.97
CA PHE A 180 -2.15 -17.10 12.96
C PHE A 180 -2.58 -16.70 11.53
N VAL A 181 -3.88 -16.55 11.30
CA VAL A 181 -4.43 -16.18 9.99
C VAL A 181 -3.99 -14.75 9.60
N VAL A 182 -3.97 -13.83 10.57
CA VAL A 182 -3.44 -12.47 10.37
C VAL A 182 -1.97 -12.50 9.97
N LEU A 183 -1.15 -13.32 10.63
CA LEU A 183 0.27 -13.48 10.31
C LEU A 183 0.47 -14.05 8.90
N MET A 184 -0.31 -15.06 8.50
CA MET A 184 -0.25 -15.64 7.16
C MET A 184 -0.57 -14.62 6.05
N GLY A 185 -1.42 -13.65 6.33
CA GLY A 185 -1.70 -12.56 5.40
C GLY A 185 -0.65 -11.44 5.41
N ALA A 186 -0.23 -11.01 6.59
CA ALA A 186 0.59 -9.80 6.74
C ALA A 186 2.09 -10.05 6.52
N VAL A 187 2.66 -11.14 7.07
CA VAL A 187 4.11 -11.40 7.05
C VAL A 187 4.66 -11.47 5.63
N PRO A 188 4.09 -12.24 4.69
CA PRO A 188 4.61 -12.30 3.32
C PRO A 188 4.61 -10.92 2.64
N SER A 189 3.57 -10.12 2.89
CA SER A 189 3.43 -8.78 2.31
C SER A 189 4.48 -7.81 2.82
N ILE A 190 4.75 -7.82 4.13
CA ILE A 190 5.76 -6.95 4.75
C ILE A 190 7.17 -7.36 4.28
N VAL A 191 7.46 -8.68 4.21
CA VAL A 191 8.75 -9.18 3.71
C VAL A 191 8.97 -8.77 2.26
N ASN A 192 7.98 -8.97 1.38
CA ASN A 192 8.09 -8.56 -0.02
C ASN A 192 8.28 -7.04 -0.16
N GLY A 193 7.59 -6.23 0.66
CA GLY A 193 7.81 -4.79 0.70
C GLY A 193 9.22 -4.40 1.14
N MET A 194 9.79 -5.11 2.13
CA MET A 194 11.17 -4.93 2.55
C MET A 194 12.14 -5.28 1.41
N LEU A 195 11.95 -6.42 0.74
CA LEU A 195 12.79 -6.85 -0.38
C LEU A 195 12.73 -5.84 -1.54
N ALA A 196 11.52 -5.40 -1.91
CA ALA A 196 11.34 -4.38 -2.93
C ALA A 196 12.04 -3.05 -2.57
N GLY A 197 11.98 -2.65 -1.30
CA GLY A 197 12.70 -1.48 -0.81
C GLY A 197 14.22 -1.63 -0.91
N VAL A 198 14.73 -2.80 -0.58
CA VAL A 198 16.17 -3.12 -0.66
C VAL A 198 16.66 -3.16 -2.12
N ASP A 199 15.84 -3.63 -3.05
CA ASP A 199 16.17 -3.69 -4.48
C ASP A 199 16.28 -2.33 -5.13
N GLN A 200 15.56 -1.35 -4.61
CA GLN A 200 15.60 0.03 -5.10
C GLN A 200 16.84 0.82 -4.63
N ILE A 201 17.68 0.23 -3.75
CA ILE A 201 18.87 0.91 -3.23
C ILE A 201 19.95 0.95 -4.32
N PRO A 202 20.45 2.15 -4.71
CA PRO A 202 21.54 2.26 -5.66
C PRO A 202 22.78 1.51 -5.19
N PRO A 203 23.45 0.71 -6.06
CA PRO A 203 24.63 -0.07 -5.69
C PRO A 203 25.77 0.79 -5.11
N GLN A 204 25.85 2.06 -5.53
CA GLN A 204 26.85 3.02 -5.06
C GLN A 204 26.76 3.25 -3.55
N LEU A 205 25.54 3.28 -2.99
CA LEU A 205 25.32 3.50 -1.56
C LEU A 205 25.90 2.35 -0.73
N ARG A 206 25.71 1.12 -1.20
CA ARG A 206 26.30 -0.08 -0.54
C ARG A 206 27.83 -0.09 -0.65
N ARG A 207 28.39 0.27 -1.82
CA ARG A 207 29.83 0.40 -2.03
C ARG A 207 30.44 1.47 -1.11
N ALA A 208 29.84 2.64 -1.04
CA ALA A 208 30.28 3.69 -0.10
C ALA A 208 30.27 3.21 1.34
N GLY A 209 29.22 2.48 1.76
CA GLY A 209 29.15 1.88 3.08
C GLY A 209 30.31 0.92 3.35
N HIS A 210 30.69 0.06 2.42
CA HIS A 210 31.82 -0.84 2.57
C HIS A 210 33.15 -0.08 2.68
N VAL A 211 33.35 0.96 1.88
CA VAL A 211 34.57 1.81 1.96
C VAL A 211 34.68 2.48 3.33
N LEU A 212 33.54 2.86 3.95
CA LEU A 212 33.47 3.41 5.30
C LEU A 212 33.56 2.34 6.42
N GLY A 213 33.83 1.08 6.07
CA GLY A 213 33.99 -0.01 7.04
C GLY A 213 32.69 -0.62 7.54
N ALA A 214 31.53 -0.27 6.97
CA ALA A 214 30.26 -0.90 7.34
C ALA A 214 30.18 -2.32 6.82
N SER A 215 29.90 -3.29 7.71
CA SER A 215 29.71 -4.70 7.39
C SER A 215 28.58 -5.30 8.22
N GLY A 216 28.05 -6.44 7.78
CA GLY A 216 27.05 -7.22 8.52
C GLY A 216 25.90 -6.36 9.05
N TRP A 217 25.68 -6.38 10.36
CA TRP A 217 24.58 -5.66 11.01
C TRP A 217 24.68 -4.13 10.87
N THR A 218 25.89 -3.57 10.87
CA THR A 218 26.09 -2.14 10.68
C THR A 218 25.64 -1.69 9.28
N MET A 219 25.99 -2.46 8.26
CA MET A 219 25.49 -2.23 6.89
C MET A 219 23.97 -2.32 6.84
N ALA A 220 23.39 -3.37 7.42
CA ALA A 220 21.94 -3.59 7.42
C ALA A 220 21.17 -2.46 8.14
N SER A 221 21.58 -2.12 9.36
CA SER A 221 20.81 -1.21 10.21
C SER A 221 21.04 0.27 9.88
N ARG A 222 22.26 0.67 9.51
CA ARG A 222 22.62 2.09 9.31
C ARG A 222 22.53 2.54 7.84
N ILE A 223 22.56 1.63 6.88
CA ILE A 223 22.58 1.96 5.46
C ILE A 223 21.40 1.35 4.73
N VAL A 224 21.26 0.01 4.75
CA VAL A 224 20.24 -0.69 3.98
C VAL A 224 18.84 -0.38 4.49
N LEU A 225 18.57 -0.53 5.79
CA LEU A 225 17.25 -0.30 6.35
C LEU A 225 16.77 1.16 6.19
N PRO A 226 17.60 2.19 6.51
CA PRO A 226 17.19 3.56 6.24
C PRO A 226 16.96 3.84 4.75
N ALA A 227 17.79 3.30 3.85
CA ALA A 227 17.64 3.49 2.42
C ALA A 227 16.40 2.77 1.86
N ALA A 228 16.09 1.56 2.36
CA ALA A 228 14.91 0.76 1.99
C ALA A 228 13.59 1.30 2.59
N LEU A 229 13.64 2.24 3.52
CA LEU A 229 12.49 2.68 4.32
C LEU A 229 11.25 3.08 3.49
N PRO A 230 11.32 3.74 2.30
CA PRO A 230 10.14 4.03 1.50
C PRO A 230 9.42 2.75 1.03
N GLY A 231 10.17 1.79 0.49
CA GLY A 231 9.60 0.50 0.07
C GLY A 231 9.08 -0.32 1.26
N TYR A 232 9.80 -0.29 2.39
CA TYR A 232 9.36 -0.95 3.61
C TYR A 232 8.05 -0.37 4.15
N VAL A 233 7.88 0.96 4.18
CA VAL A 233 6.61 1.60 4.59
C VAL A 233 5.47 1.26 3.64
N ALA A 234 5.72 1.18 2.33
CA ALA A 234 4.74 0.68 1.37
C ALA A 234 4.36 -0.79 1.67
N GLY A 235 5.33 -1.62 2.02
CA GLY A 235 5.11 -3.00 2.48
C GLY A 235 4.31 -3.10 3.78
N LEU A 236 4.57 -2.21 4.76
CA LEU A 236 3.79 -2.13 6.00
C LEU A 236 2.33 -1.75 5.73
N LYS A 237 2.10 -0.78 4.88
CA LYS A 237 0.76 -0.35 4.46
C LYS A 237 -0.01 -1.49 3.80
N GLN A 238 0.62 -2.21 2.88
CA GLN A 238 0.03 -3.38 2.25
C GLN A 238 -0.17 -4.52 3.26
N GLY A 239 0.80 -4.73 4.16
CA GLY A 239 0.72 -5.70 5.24
C GLY A 239 -0.45 -5.44 6.19
N TRP A 240 -0.72 -4.18 6.55
CA TRP A 240 -1.92 -3.80 7.30
C TRP A 240 -3.20 -4.16 6.55
N ALA A 241 -3.29 -3.83 5.27
CA ALA A 241 -4.47 -4.14 4.46
C ALA A 241 -4.74 -5.65 4.36
N PHE A 242 -3.69 -6.46 4.28
CA PHE A 242 -3.82 -7.93 4.33
C PHE A 242 -4.17 -8.42 5.74
N SER A 243 -3.54 -7.88 6.78
CA SER A 243 -3.85 -8.16 8.18
C SER A 243 -5.33 -7.94 8.49
N TRP A 244 -5.85 -6.76 8.13
CA TRP A 244 -7.25 -6.39 8.36
C TRP A 244 -8.23 -7.31 7.64
N ARG A 245 -7.97 -7.63 6.36
CA ARG A 245 -8.81 -8.59 5.60
C ARG A 245 -8.76 -10.00 6.18
N SER A 246 -7.57 -10.44 6.58
CA SER A 246 -7.36 -11.75 7.20
C SER A 246 -8.12 -11.87 8.52
N LEU A 247 -8.05 -10.82 9.35
CA LEU A 247 -8.75 -10.73 10.62
C LEU A 247 -10.28 -10.85 10.43
N MET A 248 -10.83 -10.05 9.49
CA MET A 248 -12.26 -10.08 9.21
C MET A 248 -12.72 -11.46 8.73
N GLY A 249 -11.92 -12.10 7.86
CA GLY A 249 -12.20 -13.48 7.41
C GLY A 249 -12.12 -14.50 8.54
N ALA A 250 -11.14 -14.38 9.43
CA ALA A 250 -11.00 -15.27 10.58
C ALA A 250 -12.16 -15.09 11.56
N GLU A 251 -12.53 -13.87 11.93
CA GLU A 251 -13.65 -13.57 12.82
C GLU A 251 -15.02 -13.97 12.24
N LEU A 252 -15.16 -13.97 10.90
CA LEU A 252 -16.38 -14.40 10.21
C LEU A 252 -16.59 -15.92 10.29
N ILE A 253 -15.50 -16.70 10.26
CA ILE A 253 -15.55 -18.17 10.19
C ILE A 253 -15.36 -18.81 11.56
N ALA A 254 -14.36 -18.36 12.31
CA ALA A 254 -14.05 -18.89 13.62
C ALA A 254 -14.91 -18.19 14.68
N ILE A 255 -16.11 -18.73 14.91
CA ILE A 255 -17.10 -18.20 15.84
C ILE A 255 -17.21 -19.12 17.06
N GLY A 256 -17.28 -18.54 18.25
CA GLY A 256 -17.44 -19.29 19.52
C GLY A 256 -16.12 -19.54 20.24
N GLY A 257 -16.11 -20.48 21.17
CA GLY A 257 -14.95 -20.74 22.03
C GLY A 257 -14.58 -19.53 22.90
N SER A 258 -13.31 -19.22 22.98
CA SER A 258 -12.77 -18.04 23.69
C SER A 258 -12.63 -16.81 22.79
N ILE A 259 -13.06 -16.88 21.53
CA ILE A 259 -12.99 -15.77 20.59
C ILE A 259 -14.03 -14.72 20.98
N GLY A 260 -13.58 -13.52 21.35
CA GLY A 260 -14.46 -12.39 21.65
C GLY A 260 -15.23 -11.90 20.42
N PHE A 261 -16.37 -11.26 20.67
CA PHE A 261 -17.24 -10.75 19.63
C PHE A 261 -16.61 -9.54 18.90
N GLY A 262 -16.31 -9.72 17.61
CA GLY A 262 -15.72 -8.69 16.75
C GLY A 262 -16.63 -8.30 15.58
N LEU A 263 -16.14 -7.43 14.70
CA LEU A 263 -16.87 -6.96 13.51
C LEU A 263 -17.17 -8.09 12.52
N GLY A 264 -16.24 -9.05 12.34
CA GLY A 264 -16.48 -10.23 11.53
C GLY A 264 -17.55 -11.13 12.14
N SER A 265 -17.58 -11.26 13.48
CA SER A 265 -18.65 -11.98 14.20
C SER A 265 -20.00 -11.28 14.08
N LEU A 266 -20.03 -9.93 14.14
CA LEU A 266 -21.25 -9.13 13.92
C LEU A 266 -21.82 -9.36 12.50
N LEU A 267 -20.93 -9.40 11.49
CA LEU A 267 -21.33 -9.72 10.11
C LEU A 267 -21.92 -11.13 10.01
N ALA A 268 -21.29 -12.11 10.64
CA ALA A 268 -21.79 -13.48 10.67
C ALA A 268 -23.15 -13.59 11.38
N GLN A 269 -23.32 -12.88 12.50
CA GLN A 269 -24.58 -12.81 13.22
C GLN A 269 -25.71 -12.24 12.35
N GLY A 270 -25.46 -11.11 11.68
CA GLY A 270 -26.42 -10.51 10.74
C GLY A 270 -26.88 -11.49 9.67
N ARG A 271 -25.93 -12.27 9.11
CA ARG A 271 -26.25 -13.34 8.15
C ARG A 271 -27.09 -14.44 8.78
N THR A 272 -26.76 -14.89 9.98
CA THR A 272 -27.46 -15.99 10.66
C THR A 272 -28.92 -15.64 10.97
N VAL A 273 -29.17 -14.38 11.39
CA VAL A 273 -30.53 -13.89 11.65
C VAL A 273 -31.22 -13.33 10.41
N SER A 274 -30.62 -13.50 9.24
CA SER A 274 -31.16 -13.00 7.94
C SER A 274 -31.49 -11.50 7.97
N ASN A 275 -30.71 -10.70 8.71
CA ASN A 275 -30.84 -9.25 8.79
C ASN A 275 -29.70 -8.57 8.02
N MET A 276 -29.98 -8.25 6.75
CA MET A 276 -28.97 -7.64 5.87
C MET A 276 -28.58 -6.22 6.33
N ALA A 277 -29.45 -5.49 7.05
CA ALA A 277 -29.09 -4.19 7.58
C ALA A 277 -27.94 -4.28 8.60
N VAL A 278 -27.94 -5.29 9.49
CA VAL A 278 -26.84 -5.57 10.42
C VAL A 278 -25.54 -5.93 9.64
N VAL A 279 -25.66 -6.75 8.60
CA VAL A 279 -24.52 -7.09 7.72
C VAL A 279 -23.92 -5.82 7.11
N MET A 280 -24.77 -4.94 6.58
CA MET A 280 -24.32 -3.67 5.98
C MET A 280 -23.66 -2.74 6.99
N VAL A 281 -24.17 -2.66 8.23
CA VAL A 281 -23.53 -1.90 9.31
C VAL A 281 -22.13 -2.45 9.60
N ALA A 282 -21.98 -3.78 9.71
CA ALA A 282 -20.67 -4.39 9.90
C ALA A 282 -19.70 -4.10 8.75
N VAL A 283 -20.16 -4.23 7.50
CA VAL A 283 -19.37 -3.92 6.30
C VAL A 283 -18.92 -2.46 6.29
N LEU A 284 -19.82 -1.53 6.59
CA LEU A 284 -19.50 -0.10 6.65
C LEU A 284 -18.52 0.21 7.79
N ALA A 285 -18.66 -0.43 8.96
CA ALA A 285 -17.71 -0.28 10.06
C ALA A 285 -16.32 -0.81 9.69
N ILE A 286 -16.23 -1.99 9.05
CA ILE A 286 -14.98 -2.58 8.56
C ILE A 286 -14.29 -1.65 7.56
N LEU A 287 -15.06 -1.10 6.61
CA LEU A 287 -14.57 -0.16 5.59
C LEU A 287 -14.10 1.15 6.24
N ALA A 288 -14.87 1.69 7.18
CA ALA A 288 -14.54 2.91 7.90
C ALA A 288 -13.20 2.79 8.63
N VAL A 289 -12.96 1.69 9.34
CA VAL A 289 -11.66 1.44 10.00
C VAL A 289 -10.53 1.38 8.98
N GLY A 290 -10.72 0.64 7.88
CA GLY A 290 -9.71 0.57 6.81
C GLY A 290 -9.32 1.94 6.28
N ILE A 291 -10.32 2.78 5.95
CA ILE A 291 -10.11 4.16 5.47
C ILE A 291 -9.46 5.03 6.55
N LEU A 292 -9.92 4.97 7.80
CA LEU A 292 -9.40 5.79 8.89
C LEU A 292 -7.93 5.48 9.17
N VAL A 293 -7.54 4.22 9.24
CA VAL A 293 -6.13 3.84 9.44
C VAL A 293 -5.27 4.30 8.27
N GLU A 294 -5.76 4.17 7.03
CA GLU A 294 -5.07 4.67 5.84
C GLU A 294 -4.83 6.20 5.93
N LEU A 295 -5.89 6.96 6.21
CA LEU A 295 -5.85 8.43 6.22
C LEU A 295 -5.11 8.99 7.43
N LEU A 296 -5.30 8.41 8.62
CA LEU A 296 -4.79 8.98 9.88
C LEU A 296 -3.39 8.46 10.23
N PHE A 297 -3.02 7.27 9.76
CA PHE A 297 -1.74 6.66 10.11
C PHE A 297 -0.80 6.57 8.89
N PHE A 298 -1.17 5.82 7.85
CA PHE A 298 -0.23 5.54 6.76
C PHE A 298 0.06 6.76 5.89
N ASN A 299 -0.94 7.53 5.49
CA ASN A 299 -0.73 8.69 4.64
C ASN A 299 0.15 9.78 5.29
N PRO A 300 -0.01 10.15 6.58
CA PRO A 300 0.90 11.07 7.25
C PRO A 300 2.33 10.54 7.38
N VAL A 301 2.50 9.24 7.70
CA VAL A 301 3.81 8.60 7.81
C VAL A 301 4.54 8.63 6.47
N GLU A 302 3.87 8.20 5.41
CA GLU A 302 4.43 8.19 4.05
C GLU A 302 4.82 9.60 3.60
N ARG A 303 3.92 10.59 3.77
CA ARG A 303 4.20 11.99 3.41
C ARG A 303 5.38 12.58 4.19
N ARG A 304 5.49 12.31 5.49
CA ARG A 304 6.63 12.77 6.30
C ARG A 304 7.95 12.15 5.84
N LEU A 305 7.93 10.85 5.55
CA LEU A 305 9.09 10.13 5.06
C LEU A 305 9.59 10.67 3.72
N LEU A 306 8.67 10.85 2.75
CA LEU A 306 9.00 11.33 1.41
C LEU A 306 9.45 12.80 1.42
N ARG A 307 8.84 13.65 2.27
CA ARG A 307 9.27 15.05 2.45
C ARG A 307 10.68 15.14 3.05
N GLY A 308 10.97 14.37 4.09
CA GLY A 308 12.29 14.36 4.73
C GLY A 308 13.43 13.90 3.81
N ARG A 309 13.09 13.31 2.65
CA ARG A 309 14.04 12.84 1.63
C ARG A 309 14.04 13.68 0.34
N GLY A 310 13.30 14.76 0.29
CA GLY A 310 13.19 15.60 -0.91
C GLY A 310 12.53 14.91 -2.11
N LEU A 311 11.87 13.76 -1.91
CA LEU A 311 11.22 12.99 -2.97
C LEU A 311 9.83 13.50 -3.35
N LEU A 312 9.23 14.35 -2.51
CA LEU A 312 8.06 15.14 -2.88
C LEU A 312 8.58 16.47 -3.40
N GLY A 313 8.61 16.65 -4.72
CA GLY A 313 8.70 17.98 -5.30
C GLY A 313 7.65 18.87 -4.64
N HIS A 314 7.99 20.14 -4.43
CA HIS A 314 7.05 21.15 -3.93
C HIS A 314 5.88 21.23 -4.93
N ARG A 315 4.88 20.34 -4.76
CA ARG A 315 3.55 20.62 -5.29
C ARG A 315 2.93 21.59 -4.32
N SER A 316 3.17 22.85 -4.66
CA SER A 316 2.43 24.00 -4.15
C SER A 316 0.92 23.81 -4.29
#